data_cfa256e0e8ce688eb6787b4cfc1adaa5
#
_entry.id   cfa256e0e8ce688eb6787b4cfc1adaa5
#
_cell.length_a   1.000
_cell.length_b   1.000
_cell.length_c   1.000
_cell.angle_alpha   90.00
_cell.angle_beta   90.00
_cell.angle_gamma   90.00
#
_symmetry.space_group_name_H-M   'P 1'
#
loop_
_entity.id
_entity.type
_entity.pdbx_description
1 polymer ?
#
loop_
_entity_poly.entity_id
_entity_poly.type
_entity_poly.pdbx_seq_one_letter_code
_entity_poly.pdbx_strand_id
1 'polypeptide(L)'
;MLAGLSAAAQQPTFRSTADNVRVFTTVTDRDGRLVTTLEQKDFEIRDEGKPQPITLFDNSPQPIRLIVLLDVSGSMEGNLQLLREGCEELFRRLRADDGVRVGTFGHDVSISPAFTRDPGALRASLPRAIAPDAPTPLWRAVDEGIEVFKSRSEDDGRPVILVLSDGKDSGPTGFRQKFVSQVEVIERAREQGVMIYAIGMRSRGQRQQMPGLGTRGLQAALMADWPDPGLARVAEETGGGYLEIRFGQDLGGAFAQVADELHSQYLLGFAPPKRDGKVHDIEVRTAVKGFKPRARKGYVAPKERG
;
A
#
# COMPACT_ATOMS: atom_id res chain seq x y z
N MET A 1 -48.96 38.38 -31.43
CA MET A 1 -48.44 38.09 -30.08
C MET A 1 -47.85 36.69 -30.09
N LEU A 2 -46.53 36.57 -30.21
CA LEU A 2 -45.82 35.31 -30.08
C LEU A 2 -45.24 35.23 -28.69
N ALA A 3 -45.69 34.26 -27.91
CA ALA A 3 -45.17 33.97 -26.57
C ALA A 3 -43.95 33.03 -26.74
N GLY A 4 -42.75 33.52 -26.42
CA GLY A 4 -41.54 32.75 -26.38
C GLY A 4 -41.48 31.90 -25.10
N LEU A 5 -41.46 30.57 -25.25
CA LEU A 5 -41.13 29.66 -24.17
C LEU A 5 -39.62 29.67 -23.96
N SER A 6 -39.15 30.27 -22.87
CA SER A 6 -37.77 30.12 -22.39
C SER A 6 -37.61 28.72 -21.73
N ALA A 7 -36.91 27.82 -22.41
CA ALA A 7 -36.43 26.57 -21.77
C ALA A 7 -35.30 26.93 -20.80
N ALA A 8 -35.57 26.79 -19.52
CA ALA A 8 -34.53 26.87 -18.50
C ALA A 8 -33.63 25.63 -18.63
N ALA A 9 -32.41 25.86 -19.11
CA ALA A 9 -31.36 24.83 -19.09
C ALA A 9 -31.04 24.54 -17.62
N GLN A 10 -31.35 23.34 -17.15
CA GLN A 10 -30.88 22.81 -15.86
C GLN A 10 -29.35 22.70 -15.92
N GLN A 11 -28.66 23.60 -15.23
CA GLN A 11 -27.24 23.47 -15.00
C GLN A 11 -27.01 22.19 -14.19
N PRO A 12 -26.07 21.29 -14.59
CA PRO A 12 -25.71 20.16 -13.78
C PRO A 12 -25.15 20.67 -12.45
N THR A 13 -25.84 20.35 -11.36
CA THR A 13 -25.37 20.60 -10.01
C THR A 13 -24.15 19.70 -9.81
N PHE A 14 -22.94 20.28 -9.90
CA PHE A 14 -21.73 19.65 -9.43
C PHE A 14 -21.88 19.41 -7.92
N ARG A 15 -22.31 18.22 -7.53
CA ARG A 15 -22.21 17.78 -6.13
C ARG A 15 -20.72 17.73 -5.80
N SER A 16 -20.34 18.44 -4.75
CA SER A 16 -18.96 18.52 -4.24
C SER A 16 -18.27 17.15 -4.26
N THR A 17 -17.11 17.06 -4.90
CA THR A 17 -16.25 15.87 -4.94
C THR A 17 -15.78 15.44 -3.54
N ALA A 18 -15.94 16.28 -2.53
CA ALA A 18 -15.57 16.02 -1.12
C ALA A 18 -16.37 14.90 -0.44
N ASP A 19 -17.46 14.44 -1.04
CA ASP A 19 -18.35 13.44 -0.44
C ASP A 19 -18.20 12.03 -1.03
N ASN A 20 -17.36 11.84 -2.03
CA ASN A 20 -17.19 10.54 -2.69
C ASN A 20 -16.12 9.69 -2.00
N VAL A 21 -16.46 8.42 -1.77
CA VAL A 21 -15.48 7.41 -1.37
C VAL A 21 -14.65 7.04 -2.58
N ARG A 22 -13.36 7.37 -2.58
CA ARG A 22 -12.41 7.07 -3.66
C ARG A 22 -11.86 5.65 -3.48
N VAL A 23 -11.91 4.84 -4.52
CA VAL A 23 -11.46 3.44 -4.51
C VAL A 23 -10.46 3.22 -5.64
N PHE A 24 -9.20 3.13 -5.32
CA PHE A 24 -8.16 2.77 -6.29
C PHE A 24 -8.18 1.27 -6.55
N THR A 25 -8.19 0.89 -7.81
CA THR A 25 -8.38 -0.49 -8.23
C THR A 25 -7.33 -0.90 -9.25
N THR A 26 -6.53 -1.90 -8.94
CA THR A 26 -5.67 -2.60 -9.89
C THR A 26 -6.48 -3.71 -10.54
N VAL A 27 -6.37 -3.87 -11.86
CA VAL A 27 -6.98 -5.01 -12.56
C VAL A 27 -5.90 -5.81 -13.27
N THR A 28 -5.92 -7.12 -13.10
CA THR A 28 -5.02 -8.04 -13.79
C THR A 28 -5.80 -9.07 -14.59
N ASP A 29 -5.20 -9.56 -15.69
CA ASP A 29 -5.68 -10.71 -16.42
C ASP A 29 -5.32 -12.04 -15.73
N ARG A 30 -5.59 -13.16 -16.39
CA ARG A 30 -5.31 -14.51 -15.87
C ARG A 30 -3.82 -14.80 -15.74
N ASP A 31 -2.99 -14.10 -16.52
CA ASP A 31 -1.54 -14.23 -16.52
C ASP A 31 -0.88 -13.25 -15.54
N GLY A 32 -1.68 -12.44 -14.80
CA GLY A 32 -1.20 -11.44 -13.85
C GLY A 32 -0.75 -10.12 -14.50
N ARG A 33 -1.01 -9.92 -15.81
CA ARG A 33 -0.66 -8.68 -16.49
C ARG A 33 -1.67 -7.59 -16.18
N LEU A 34 -1.20 -6.35 -16.05
CA LEU A 34 -2.03 -5.19 -15.81
C LEU A 34 -2.97 -4.92 -16.98
N VAL A 35 -4.24 -4.66 -16.67
CA VAL A 35 -5.28 -4.29 -17.62
C VAL A 35 -5.67 -2.84 -17.37
N THR A 36 -5.43 -1.96 -18.35
CA THR A 36 -5.66 -0.51 -18.26
C THR A 36 -6.68 0.01 -19.27
N THR A 37 -7.40 -0.88 -19.96
CA THR A 37 -8.29 -0.55 -21.09
C THR A 37 -9.77 -0.64 -20.75
N LEU A 38 -10.12 -0.87 -19.46
CA LEU A 38 -11.51 -0.97 -19.03
C LEU A 38 -12.17 0.42 -18.94
N GLU A 39 -13.47 0.44 -19.15
CA GLU A 39 -14.32 1.60 -19.01
C GLU A 39 -15.19 1.51 -17.74
N GLN A 40 -15.82 2.61 -17.33
CA GLN A 40 -16.69 2.64 -16.14
C GLN A 40 -17.75 1.54 -16.12
N LYS A 41 -18.34 1.24 -17.29
CA LYS A 41 -19.39 0.19 -17.46
C LYS A 41 -18.92 -1.23 -17.13
N ASP A 42 -17.59 -1.44 -17.14
CA ASP A 42 -17.00 -2.75 -16.86
C ASP A 42 -16.82 -3.00 -15.36
N PHE A 43 -17.13 -2.01 -14.52
CA PHE A 43 -16.98 -2.11 -13.07
C PHE A 43 -18.31 -2.08 -12.32
N GLU A 44 -18.35 -2.78 -11.21
CA GLU A 44 -19.40 -2.72 -10.20
C GLU A 44 -18.75 -2.52 -8.84
N ILE A 45 -19.22 -1.51 -8.09
CA ILE A 45 -18.85 -1.31 -6.68
C ILE A 45 -20.01 -1.75 -5.81
N ARG A 46 -19.73 -2.48 -4.75
CA ARG A 46 -20.69 -2.84 -3.71
C ARG A 46 -20.26 -2.30 -2.35
N ASP A 47 -21.19 -1.70 -1.65
CA ASP A 47 -21.08 -1.29 -0.25
C ASP A 47 -21.99 -2.16 0.59
N GLU A 48 -21.47 -2.86 1.61
CA GLU A 48 -22.21 -3.82 2.41
C GLU A 48 -23.00 -4.83 1.52
N GLY A 49 -22.35 -5.29 0.43
CA GLY A 49 -22.94 -6.23 -0.53
C GLY A 49 -23.96 -5.62 -1.50
N LYS A 50 -24.33 -4.34 -1.37
CA LYS A 50 -25.31 -3.66 -2.23
C LYS A 50 -24.62 -2.87 -3.35
N PRO A 51 -25.04 -3.01 -4.61
CA PRO A 51 -24.49 -2.24 -5.72
C PRO A 51 -24.65 -0.73 -5.49
N GLN A 52 -23.60 0.03 -5.81
CA GLN A 52 -23.57 1.48 -5.72
C GLN A 52 -23.28 2.09 -7.10
N PRO A 53 -23.96 3.20 -7.46
CA PRO A 53 -23.63 3.93 -8.68
C PRO A 53 -22.20 4.48 -8.62
N ILE A 54 -21.41 4.23 -9.66
CA ILE A 54 -20.09 4.83 -9.83
C ILE A 54 -20.29 6.28 -10.29
N THR A 55 -19.89 7.24 -9.45
CA THR A 55 -20.04 8.69 -9.68
C THR A 55 -18.73 9.35 -10.12
N LEU A 56 -17.61 8.64 -9.97
CA LEU A 56 -16.29 9.08 -10.43
C LEU A 56 -15.60 7.88 -11.09
N PHE A 57 -15.06 8.12 -12.28
CA PHE A 57 -14.20 7.17 -13.00
C PHE A 57 -13.05 7.93 -13.65
N ASP A 58 -11.82 7.51 -13.35
CA ASP A 58 -10.62 8.05 -13.98
C ASP A 58 -9.61 6.90 -14.13
N ASN A 59 -9.08 6.74 -15.34
CA ASN A 59 -8.01 5.78 -15.66
C ASN A 59 -6.68 6.48 -15.98
N SER A 60 -6.60 7.78 -15.77
CA SER A 60 -5.33 8.49 -15.85
C SER A 60 -4.47 8.21 -14.62
N PRO A 61 -3.14 8.18 -14.79
CA PRO A 61 -2.25 8.00 -13.67
C PRO A 61 -2.36 9.12 -12.65
N GLN A 62 -2.62 8.78 -11.40
CA GLN A 62 -2.76 9.72 -10.30
C GLN A 62 -1.42 9.93 -9.58
N PRO A 63 -1.11 11.17 -9.14
CA PRO A 63 0.08 11.44 -8.31
C PRO A 63 0.08 10.60 -7.02
N ILE A 64 1.25 10.13 -6.61
CA ILE A 64 1.41 9.38 -5.35
C ILE A 64 2.30 10.13 -4.35
N ARG A 65 2.02 9.90 -3.07
CA ARG A 65 2.90 10.21 -1.96
C ARG A 65 3.30 8.88 -1.33
N LEU A 66 4.51 8.43 -1.68
CA LEU A 66 5.02 7.11 -1.34
C LEU A 66 5.98 7.18 -0.17
N ILE A 67 5.77 6.38 0.86
CA ILE A 67 6.76 6.11 1.89
C ILE A 67 7.32 4.70 1.65
N VAL A 68 8.62 4.60 1.41
CA VAL A 68 9.31 3.33 1.27
C VAL A 68 9.95 3.00 2.61
N LEU A 69 9.44 1.97 3.31
CA LEU A 69 9.94 1.50 4.59
C LEU A 69 10.85 0.28 4.37
N LEU A 70 12.09 0.41 4.75
CA LEU A 70 13.15 -0.56 4.51
C LEU A 70 13.61 -1.19 5.83
N ASP A 71 13.51 -2.49 5.91
CA ASP A 71 14.05 -3.28 7.01
C ASP A 71 15.58 -3.21 7.00
N VAL A 72 16.16 -2.79 8.13
CA VAL A 72 17.61 -2.78 8.35
C VAL A 72 18.00 -3.64 9.57
N SER A 73 17.12 -4.57 9.97
CA SER A 73 17.39 -5.56 11.01
C SER A 73 18.47 -6.55 10.60
N GLY A 74 18.96 -7.32 11.58
CA GLY A 74 20.07 -8.25 11.37
C GLY A 74 19.83 -9.32 10.30
N SER A 75 18.57 -9.73 10.09
CA SER A 75 18.21 -10.70 9.03
C SER A 75 18.51 -10.18 7.62
N MET A 76 18.52 -8.86 7.43
CA MET A 76 18.86 -8.21 6.16
C MET A 76 20.36 -8.15 5.84
N GLU A 77 21.23 -8.72 6.70
CA GLU A 77 22.67 -8.74 6.48
C GLU A 77 23.00 -9.43 5.13
N GLY A 78 23.83 -8.77 4.33
CA GLY A 78 24.16 -9.20 2.97
C GLY A 78 23.17 -8.77 1.89
N ASN A 79 22.02 -8.19 2.22
CA ASN A 79 21.01 -7.73 1.27
C ASN A 79 21.04 -6.21 1.01
N LEU A 80 21.90 -5.46 1.69
CA LEU A 80 21.93 -3.99 1.64
C LEU A 80 22.10 -3.45 0.21
N GLN A 81 23.01 -4.01 -0.55
CA GLN A 81 23.26 -3.57 -1.93
C GLN A 81 22.03 -3.85 -2.81
N LEU A 82 21.46 -5.05 -2.73
CA LEU A 82 20.26 -5.43 -3.47
C LEU A 82 19.07 -4.51 -3.15
N LEU A 83 18.90 -4.16 -1.87
CA LEU A 83 17.89 -3.23 -1.39
C LEU A 83 18.09 -1.83 -2.01
N ARG A 84 19.32 -1.32 -2.04
CA ARG A 84 19.64 -0.01 -2.63
C ARG A 84 19.39 0.00 -4.14
N GLU A 85 19.83 -1.03 -4.86
CA GLU A 85 19.61 -1.18 -6.30
C GLU A 85 18.11 -1.26 -6.64
N GLY A 86 17.33 -2.00 -5.84
CA GLY A 86 15.88 -2.08 -5.99
C GLY A 86 15.21 -0.71 -5.80
N CYS A 87 15.59 0.04 -4.76
CA CYS A 87 15.08 1.39 -4.56
C CYS A 87 15.44 2.33 -5.72
N GLU A 88 16.63 2.23 -6.30
CA GLU A 88 17.01 3.04 -7.46
C GLU A 88 16.16 2.72 -8.69
N GLU A 89 15.76 1.46 -8.87
CA GLU A 89 14.85 1.07 -9.95
C GLU A 89 13.47 1.70 -9.74
N LEU A 90 12.95 1.70 -8.51
CA LEU A 90 11.71 2.39 -8.15
C LEU A 90 11.81 3.90 -8.44
N PHE A 91 12.90 4.54 -7.98
CA PHE A 91 13.07 6.01 -8.14
C PHE A 91 13.14 6.44 -9.61
N ARG A 92 13.70 5.60 -10.50
CA ARG A 92 13.70 5.87 -11.94
C ARG A 92 12.32 5.87 -12.59
N ARG A 93 11.34 5.20 -11.96
CA ARG A 93 9.97 5.10 -12.45
C ARG A 93 9.02 6.15 -11.90
N LEU A 94 9.50 7.01 -11.00
CA LEU A 94 8.70 8.11 -10.45
C LEU A 94 8.32 9.11 -11.54
N ARG A 95 7.09 9.58 -11.47
CA ARG A 95 6.55 10.62 -12.34
C ARG A 95 6.85 12.03 -11.80
N ALA A 96 6.59 13.02 -12.62
CA ALA A 96 6.86 14.43 -12.28
C ALA A 96 6.13 14.89 -10.99
N ASP A 97 4.94 14.39 -10.78
CA ASP A 97 4.04 14.81 -9.69
C ASP A 97 4.13 13.91 -8.46
N ASP A 98 4.95 12.85 -8.52
CA ASP A 98 5.14 11.95 -7.38
C ASP A 98 6.06 12.57 -6.33
N GLY A 99 5.90 12.09 -5.09
CA GLY A 99 6.82 12.40 -4.02
C GLY A 99 7.11 11.16 -3.18
N VAL A 100 8.38 10.99 -2.79
CA VAL A 100 8.82 9.85 -2.00
C VAL A 100 9.50 10.30 -0.71
N ARG A 101 9.25 9.58 0.37
CA ARG A 101 10.06 9.54 1.59
C ARG A 101 10.67 8.16 1.72
N VAL A 102 11.92 8.10 2.16
CA VAL A 102 12.57 6.85 2.53
C VAL A 102 12.58 6.76 4.06
N GLY A 103 12.14 5.61 4.58
CA GLY A 103 12.23 5.27 5.97
C GLY A 103 12.99 3.97 6.18
N THR A 104 13.59 3.82 7.34
CA THR A 104 14.25 2.60 7.79
C THR A 104 13.74 2.19 9.15
N PHE A 105 13.71 0.90 9.44
CA PHE A 105 13.34 0.38 10.74
C PHE A 105 14.26 -0.76 11.17
N GLY A 106 14.58 -0.76 12.45
CA GLY A 106 15.48 -1.66 13.15
C GLY A 106 15.43 -1.32 14.64
N HIS A 107 16.53 -0.84 15.24
CA HIS A 107 16.49 -0.32 16.62
C HIS A 107 15.49 0.84 16.75
N ASP A 108 15.49 1.74 15.76
CA ASP A 108 14.58 2.88 15.66
C ASP A 108 13.86 2.88 14.32
N VAL A 109 12.74 3.57 14.26
CA VAL A 109 12.06 3.92 13.01
C VAL A 109 12.46 5.35 12.65
N SER A 110 12.93 5.53 11.43
CA SER A 110 13.33 6.85 10.92
C SER A 110 12.74 7.04 9.53
N ILE A 111 12.06 8.16 9.31
CA ILE A 111 11.47 8.51 8.01
C ILE A 111 11.98 9.89 7.59
N SER A 112 12.45 10.04 6.35
CA SER A 112 12.96 11.31 5.85
C SER A 112 11.92 12.44 6.00
N PRO A 113 12.34 13.69 6.29
CA PRO A 113 11.44 14.73 6.79
C PRO A 113 10.46 15.29 5.74
N ALA A 114 10.75 15.14 4.46
CA ALA A 114 9.93 15.70 3.39
C ALA A 114 9.78 14.74 2.21
N PHE A 115 8.65 14.84 1.50
CA PHE A 115 8.49 14.18 0.22
C PHE A 115 9.36 14.85 -0.83
N THR A 116 10.10 14.09 -1.59
CA THR A 116 10.94 14.57 -2.68
C THR A 116 10.94 13.59 -3.84
N ARG A 117 11.29 14.06 -5.02
CA ARG A 117 11.62 13.24 -6.18
C ARG A 117 13.05 13.48 -6.67
N ASP A 118 13.78 14.33 -5.96
CA ASP A 118 15.19 14.57 -6.29
C ASP A 118 16.01 13.28 -6.10
N PRO A 119 16.63 12.75 -7.18
CA PRO A 119 17.33 11.47 -7.10
C PRO A 119 18.54 11.49 -6.15
N GLY A 120 19.17 12.65 -5.99
CA GLY A 120 20.30 12.81 -5.08
C GLY A 120 19.86 12.71 -3.63
N ALA A 121 18.78 13.43 -3.25
CA ALA A 121 18.20 13.37 -1.93
C ALA A 121 17.66 11.96 -1.58
N LEU A 122 17.00 11.30 -2.52
CA LEU A 122 16.51 9.93 -2.33
C LEU A 122 17.65 8.94 -2.11
N ARG A 123 18.71 8.97 -2.93
CA ARG A 123 19.90 8.12 -2.73
C ARG A 123 20.60 8.39 -1.41
N ALA A 124 20.67 9.65 -1.00
CA ALA A 124 21.27 10.04 0.28
C ALA A 124 20.49 9.51 1.49
N SER A 125 19.17 9.30 1.34
CA SER A 125 18.27 8.77 2.36
C SER A 125 18.28 7.24 2.45
N LEU A 126 18.92 6.54 1.50
CA LEU A 126 19.01 5.07 1.55
C LEU A 126 19.97 4.62 2.67
N PRO A 127 19.66 3.48 3.35
CA PRO A 127 20.51 2.95 4.41
C PRO A 127 21.92 2.64 3.89
N ARG A 128 22.91 2.89 4.76
CA ARG A 128 24.34 2.66 4.46
C ARG A 128 24.90 1.45 5.17
N ALA A 129 24.18 0.94 6.15
CA ALA A 129 24.56 -0.24 6.92
C ALA A 129 23.29 -0.97 7.40
N ILE A 130 23.44 -2.23 7.68
CA ILE A 130 22.49 -3.06 8.42
C ILE A 130 22.98 -3.13 9.86
N ALA A 131 22.05 -3.16 10.83
CA ALA A 131 22.37 -3.34 12.23
C ALA A 131 22.18 -4.82 12.61
N PRO A 132 23.26 -5.60 12.81
CA PRO A 132 23.17 -7.07 12.92
C PRO A 132 22.33 -7.58 14.09
N ASP A 133 22.22 -6.77 15.17
CA ASP A 133 21.48 -7.08 16.39
C ASP A 133 20.13 -6.33 16.49
N ALA A 134 19.76 -5.59 15.44
CA ALA A 134 18.52 -4.84 15.45
C ALA A 134 17.29 -5.75 15.30
N PRO A 135 16.23 -5.47 16.07
CA PRO A 135 14.93 -6.13 15.93
C PRO A 135 14.21 -5.68 14.65
N THR A 136 13.08 -6.31 14.38
CA THR A 136 12.20 -5.99 13.25
C THR A 136 10.87 -5.40 13.77
N PRO A 137 10.79 -4.11 14.17
CA PRO A 137 9.55 -3.49 14.66
C PRO A 137 8.62 -3.13 13.48
N LEU A 138 8.17 -4.14 12.75
CA LEU A 138 7.49 -4.03 11.47
C LEU A 138 6.20 -3.21 11.56
N TRP A 139 5.30 -3.60 12.47
CA TRP A 139 3.99 -2.93 12.57
C TRP A 139 4.10 -1.53 13.14
N ARG A 140 5.07 -1.28 14.03
CA ARG A 140 5.37 0.06 14.49
C ARG A 140 5.87 0.94 13.34
N ALA A 141 6.75 0.44 12.49
CA ALA A 141 7.25 1.21 11.35
C ALA A 141 6.14 1.58 10.37
N VAL A 142 5.24 0.64 10.08
CA VAL A 142 4.09 0.92 9.22
C VAL A 142 3.13 1.93 9.86
N ASP A 143 2.88 1.83 11.16
CA ASP A 143 2.05 2.77 11.93
C ASP A 143 2.63 4.19 11.91
N GLU A 144 3.93 4.34 12.13
CA GLU A 144 4.62 5.64 12.03
C GLU A 144 4.57 6.19 10.60
N GLY A 145 4.63 5.33 9.59
CA GLY A 145 4.41 5.72 8.19
C GLY A 145 2.99 6.25 7.94
N ILE A 146 1.97 5.63 8.53
CA ILE A 146 0.57 6.10 8.41
C ILE A 146 0.41 7.47 9.10
N GLU A 147 1.04 7.67 10.26
CA GLU A 147 0.98 8.95 10.99
C GLU A 147 1.48 10.14 10.15
N VAL A 148 2.47 9.93 9.27
CA VAL A 148 2.97 10.97 8.36
C VAL A 148 1.86 11.54 7.48
N PHE A 149 0.84 10.76 7.16
CA PHE A 149 -0.25 11.18 6.28
C PHE A 149 -1.41 11.89 6.98
N LYS A 150 -1.43 11.96 8.31
CA LYS A 150 -2.53 12.62 9.06
C LYS A 150 -2.75 14.09 8.73
N SER A 151 -1.68 14.81 8.43
CA SER A 151 -1.72 16.25 8.15
C SER A 151 -1.79 16.59 6.67
N ARG A 152 -1.99 15.61 5.79
CA ARG A 152 -2.06 15.84 4.34
C ARG A 152 -3.37 16.47 3.91
N SER A 153 -3.33 17.24 2.82
CA SER A 153 -4.50 17.65 2.04
C SER A 153 -4.93 16.52 1.09
N GLU A 154 -6.22 16.47 0.71
CA GLU A 154 -6.71 15.53 -0.31
C GLU A 154 -6.03 15.72 -1.67
N ASP A 155 -5.59 16.94 -1.97
CA ASP A 155 -4.92 17.30 -3.23
C ASP A 155 -3.43 16.95 -3.25
N ASP A 156 -2.84 16.53 -2.11
CA ASP A 156 -1.42 16.21 -2.02
C ASP A 156 -1.01 14.91 -2.71
N GLY A 157 -1.93 14.23 -3.38
CA GLY A 157 -1.73 12.95 -4.02
C GLY A 157 -2.08 11.76 -3.12
N ARG A 158 -2.16 10.58 -3.72
CA ARG A 158 -2.58 9.35 -3.05
C ARG A 158 -1.54 8.85 -2.04
N PRO A 159 -1.90 8.57 -0.78
CA PRO A 159 -0.98 8.05 0.22
C PRO A 159 -0.71 6.56 0.01
N VAL A 160 0.55 6.20 -0.11
CA VAL A 160 1.01 4.82 -0.30
C VAL A 160 2.18 4.53 0.63
N ILE A 161 2.19 3.36 1.22
CA ILE A 161 3.35 2.80 1.91
C ILE A 161 3.80 1.57 1.14
N LEU A 162 5.08 1.47 0.86
CA LEU A 162 5.74 0.25 0.39
C LEU A 162 6.69 -0.23 1.48
N VAL A 163 6.39 -1.35 2.08
CA VAL A 163 7.23 -1.96 3.11
C VAL A 163 7.98 -3.17 2.55
N LEU A 164 9.28 -3.23 2.84
CA LEU A 164 10.12 -4.37 2.51
C LEU A 164 10.72 -4.92 3.80
N SER A 165 10.51 -6.22 4.04
CA SER A 165 11.06 -6.93 5.19
C SER A 165 11.27 -8.42 4.86
N ASP A 166 12.29 -9.02 5.48
CA ASP A 166 12.52 -10.46 5.44
C ASP A 166 12.19 -11.13 6.79
N GLY A 167 11.88 -10.33 7.82
CA GLY A 167 11.63 -10.79 9.18
C GLY A 167 10.16 -10.81 9.57
N LYS A 168 9.93 -11.45 10.72
CA LYS A 168 8.66 -11.37 11.45
C LYS A 168 8.70 -10.19 12.40
N ASP A 169 7.54 -9.61 12.66
CA ASP A 169 7.44 -8.56 13.67
C ASP A 169 7.98 -9.05 15.02
N SER A 170 8.94 -8.31 15.57
CA SER A 170 9.55 -8.63 16.87
C SER A 170 8.74 -8.10 18.05
N GLY A 171 7.71 -7.30 17.78
CA GLY A 171 6.98 -6.58 18.81
C GLY A 171 7.85 -5.50 19.52
N PRO A 172 7.39 -4.98 20.66
CA PRO A 172 8.14 -3.98 21.42
C PRO A 172 9.36 -4.61 22.09
N THR A 173 10.52 -3.99 21.91
CA THR A 173 11.80 -4.42 22.50
C THR A 173 12.16 -3.66 23.79
N GLY A 174 11.34 -2.69 24.21
CA GLY A 174 11.56 -1.88 25.40
C GLY A 174 10.27 -1.51 26.14
N PHE A 175 10.36 -1.35 27.47
CA PHE A 175 9.23 -1.04 28.36
C PHE A 175 8.45 0.26 28.00
N ARG A 176 9.01 1.14 27.21
CA ARG A 176 8.38 2.41 26.79
C ARG A 176 7.86 2.39 25.36
N GLN A 177 8.07 1.31 24.62
CA GLN A 177 7.60 1.19 23.24
C GLN A 177 6.15 0.75 23.22
N LYS A 178 5.32 1.47 22.44
CA LYS A 178 3.94 1.08 22.23
C LYS A 178 3.91 -0.21 21.41
N PHE A 179 3.14 -1.18 21.88
CA PHE A 179 2.76 -2.32 21.04
C PHE A 179 1.79 -1.83 19.95
N VAL A 180 2.08 -2.18 18.72
CA VAL A 180 1.20 -1.95 17.58
C VAL A 180 0.92 -3.29 16.93
N SER A 181 -0.35 -3.63 16.83
CA SER A 181 -0.77 -4.87 16.19
C SER A 181 -1.04 -4.65 14.70
N GLN A 182 -0.96 -5.73 13.94
CA GLN A 182 -1.39 -5.76 12.54
C GLN A 182 -2.83 -5.24 12.35
N VAL A 183 -3.74 -5.55 13.28
CA VAL A 183 -5.15 -5.12 13.21
C VAL A 183 -5.25 -3.61 13.33
N GLU A 184 -4.55 -3.00 14.31
CA GLU A 184 -4.51 -1.53 14.44
C GLU A 184 -3.95 -0.84 13.21
N VAL A 185 -2.92 -1.43 12.56
CA VAL A 185 -2.38 -0.90 11.29
C VAL A 185 -3.44 -0.91 10.20
N ILE A 186 -4.20 -1.99 10.03
CA ILE A 186 -5.28 -2.08 9.04
C ILE A 186 -6.36 -1.04 9.31
N GLU A 187 -6.80 -0.90 10.57
CA GLU A 187 -7.83 0.07 10.96
C GLU A 187 -7.38 1.50 10.65
N ARG A 188 -6.17 1.88 11.06
CA ARG A 188 -5.64 3.22 10.79
C ARG A 188 -5.42 3.48 9.31
N ALA A 189 -4.94 2.49 8.56
CA ALA A 189 -4.78 2.62 7.12
C ALA A 189 -6.13 2.86 6.43
N ARG A 190 -7.21 2.20 6.88
CA ARG A 190 -8.58 2.44 6.40
C ARG A 190 -9.06 3.85 6.74
N GLU A 191 -8.84 4.32 7.98
CA GLU A 191 -9.22 5.66 8.43
C GLU A 191 -8.53 6.76 7.63
N GLN A 192 -7.24 6.59 7.35
CA GLN A 192 -6.43 7.57 6.63
C GLN A 192 -6.44 7.38 5.10
N GLY A 193 -7.10 6.33 4.61
CA GLY A 193 -7.12 5.98 3.19
C GLY A 193 -5.75 5.62 2.63
N VAL A 194 -4.85 5.09 3.45
CA VAL A 194 -3.48 4.70 3.07
C VAL A 194 -3.50 3.31 2.44
N MET A 195 -2.92 3.19 1.26
CA MET A 195 -2.70 1.91 0.58
C MET A 195 -1.32 1.36 0.96
N ILE A 196 -1.25 0.07 1.32
CA ILE A 196 0.00 -0.56 1.73
C ILE A 196 0.38 -1.66 0.75
N TYR A 197 1.52 -1.50 0.09
CA TYR A 197 2.21 -2.55 -0.64
C TYR A 197 3.25 -3.21 0.25
N ALA A 198 3.48 -4.49 0.05
CA ALA A 198 4.49 -5.19 0.81
C ALA A 198 5.34 -6.12 -0.07
N ILE A 199 6.63 -6.11 0.15
CA ILE A 199 7.59 -7.05 -0.41
C ILE A 199 8.16 -7.87 0.73
N GLY A 200 7.80 -9.15 0.77
CA GLY A 200 8.35 -10.11 1.72
C GLY A 200 9.56 -10.81 1.11
N MET A 201 10.72 -10.71 1.73
CA MET A 201 11.91 -11.44 1.32
C MET A 201 12.05 -12.70 2.15
N ARG A 202 12.40 -13.83 1.51
CA ARG A 202 12.83 -15.01 2.26
C ARG A 202 14.30 -14.84 2.62
N SER A 203 14.60 -14.86 3.91
CA SER A 203 15.97 -14.87 4.39
C SER A 203 16.70 -16.14 3.93
N ARG A 204 18.01 -16.06 3.74
CA ARG A 204 18.83 -17.27 3.69
C ARG A 204 18.76 -17.93 5.06
N GLY A 205 18.04 -19.03 5.18
CA GLY A 205 18.21 -19.88 6.35
C GLY A 205 19.72 -20.05 6.56
N GLN A 206 20.23 -19.43 7.61
CA GLN A 206 21.55 -19.85 8.09
C GLN A 206 21.36 -21.32 8.46
N ARG A 207 21.68 -22.21 7.51
CA ARG A 207 21.93 -23.62 7.79
C ARG A 207 23.16 -23.69 8.70
N GLN A 208 23.06 -23.14 9.89
CA GLN A 208 23.84 -23.66 10.98
C GLN A 208 23.36 -25.12 11.12
N GLN A 209 24.22 -26.02 10.71
CA GLN A 209 24.09 -27.44 11.03
C GLN A 209 23.89 -27.51 12.55
N MET A 210 22.63 -27.54 12.96
CA MET A 210 22.27 -27.90 14.34
C MET A 210 22.09 -29.43 14.34
N PRO A 211 23.08 -30.19 14.82
CA PRO A 211 22.95 -31.62 14.98
C PRO A 211 21.90 -31.86 16.07
N GLY A 212 20.82 -32.58 15.75
CA GLY A 212 19.90 -33.07 16.77
C GLY A 212 18.49 -32.50 16.83
N LEU A 213 18.08 -31.64 15.88
CA LEU A 213 16.69 -31.16 15.78
C LEU A 213 15.79 -32.29 15.22
N GLY A 214 14.87 -32.78 16.05
CA GLY A 214 13.77 -33.62 15.58
C GLY A 214 12.89 -32.88 14.54
N THR A 215 11.99 -33.60 13.86
CA THR A 215 11.12 -33.08 12.77
C THR A 215 10.40 -31.77 13.10
N ARG A 216 10.01 -31.55 14.36
CA ARG A 216 9.40 -30.28 14.82
C ARG A 216 10.38 -29.09 14.81
N GLY A 217 11.63 -29.32 15.17
CA GLY A 217 12.67 -28.28 15.14
C GLY A 217 13.05 -27.89 13.73
N LEU A 218 13.12 -28.87 12.80
CA LEU A 218 13.34 -28.61 11.38
C LEU A 218 12.18 -27.82 10.76
N GLN A 219 10.93 -28.12 11.13
CA GLN A 219 9.76 -27.41 10.64
C GLN A 219 9.69 -25.98 11.19
N ALA A 220 10.05 -25.77 12.46
CA ALA A 220 10.16 -24.43 13.05
C ALA A 220 11.28 -23.60 12.39
N ALA A 221 12.44 -24.20 12.10
CA ALA A 221 13.53 -23.55 11.38
C ALA A 221 13.14 -23.17 9.94
N LEU A 222 12.41 -24.04 9.22
CA LEU A 222 11.90 -23.75 7.89
C LEU A 222 10.89 -22.60 7.88
N MET A 223 10.09 -22.46 8.95
CA MET A 223 9.11 -21.37 9.10
C MET A 223 9.76 -20.06 9.57
N ALA A 224 10.96 -20.11 10.16
CA ALA A 224 11.69 -18.91 10.58
C ALA A 224 12.19 -18.09 9.38
N ASP A 225 12.42 -18.75 8.24
CA ASP A 225 12.92 -18.11 7.01
C ASP A 225 11.82 -17.41 6.17
N TRP A 226 10.59 -17.40 6.66
CA TRP A 226 9.47 -16.79 5.95
C TRP A 226 9.19 -15.38 6.46
N PRO A 227 8.90 -14.42 5.57
CA PRO A 227 8.47 -13.09 5.97
C PRO A 227 7.18 -13.15 6.80
N ASP A 228 6.86 -12.07 7.50
CA ASP A 228 5.64 -11.99 8.31
C ASP A 228 4.39 -12.24 7.46
N PRO A 229 3.55 -13.24 7.80
CA PRO A 229 2.35 -13.55 7.02
C PRO A 229 1.32 -12.41 7.04
N GLY A 230 1.41 -11.51 8.01
CA GLY A 230 0.60 -10.30 8.11
C GLY A 230 0.84 -9.31 6.97
N LEU A 231 2.02 -9.31 6.34
CA LEU A 231 2.32 -8.45 5.20
C LEU A 231 1.32 -8.63 4.05
N ALA A 232 1.06 -9.88 3.67
CA ALA A 232 0.09 -10.19 2.62
C ALA A 232 -1.32 -9.72 3.00
N ARG A 233 -1.73 -9.94 4.25
CA ARG A 233 -3.04 -9.54 4.75
C ARG A 233 -3.21 -8.02 4.78
N VAL A 234 -2.24 -7.28 5.30
CA VAL A 234 -2.28 -5.81 5.34
C VAL A 234 -2.36 -5.23 3.93
N ALA A 235 -1.57 -5.75 2.99
CA ALA A 235 -1.63 -5.34 1.59
C ALA A 235 -3.02 -5.59 0.99
N GLU A 236 -3.58 -6.80 1.15
CA GLU A 236 -4.90 -7.14 0.64
C GLU A 236 -6.01 -6.25 1.22
N GLU A 237 -6.04 -6.05 2.53
CA GLU A 237 -7.05 -5.27 3.23
C GLU A 237 -7.05 -3.79 2.82
N THR A 238 -5.87 -3.25 2.48
CA THR A 238 -5.70 -1.85 2.07
C THR A 238 -5.72 -1.64 0.55
N GLY A 239 -5.83 -2.72 -0.23
CA GLY A 239 -5.89 -2.67 -1.71
C GLY A 239 -4.54 -2.63 -2.41
N GLY A 240 -3.45 -2.70 -1.67
CA GLY A 240 -2.11 -2.83 -2.21
C GLY A 240 -1.77 -4.26 -2.64
N GLY A 241 -0.58 -4.45 -3.19
CA GLY A 241 -0.05 -5.75 -3.61
C GLY A 241 0.94 -6.35 -2.62
N TYR A 242 1.00 -7.67 -2.59
CA TYR A 242 2.02 -8.41 -1.90
C TYR A 242 2.87 -9.18 -2.90
N LEU A 243 4.18 -9.02 -2.81
CA LEU A 243 5.17 -9.74 -3.60
C LEU A 243 6.09 -10.51 -2.65
N GLU A 244 6.28 -11.80 -2.91
CA GLU A 244 7.22 -12.61 -2.18
C GLU A 244 8.44 -12.86 -3.05
N ILE A 245 9.63 -12.50 -2.55
CA ILE A 245 10.90 -12.65 -3.24
C ILE A 245 11.74 -13.70 -2.54
N ARG A 246 12.28 -14.63 -3.31
CA ARG A 246 13.27 -15.57 -2.82
C ARG A 246 14.65 -14.97 -2.96
N PHE A 247 15.56 -15.39 -2.10
CA PHE A 247 16.95 -14.98 -2.18
C PHE A 247 17.53 -15.22 -3.59
N GLY A 248 18.19 -14.18 -4.14
CA GLY A 248 18.76 -14.20 -5.50
C GLY A 248 17.78 -13.89 -6.62
N GLN A 249 16.49 -13.62 -6.33
CA GLN A 249 15.56 -13.09 -7.31
C GLN A 249 15.72 -11.57 -7.48
N ASP A 250 15.25 -11.07 -8.61
CA ASP A 250 15.35 -9.64 -8.98
C ASP A 250 14.41 -8.77 -8.09
N LEU A 251 15.00 -8.17 -7.06
CA LEU A 251 14.30 -7.19 -6.22
C LEU A 251 13.98 -5.92 -7.02
N GLY A 252 14.84 -5.54 -7.98
CA GLY A 252 14.58 -4.41 -8.87
C GLY A 252 13.32 -4.61 -9.70
N GLY A 253 13.12 -5.82 -10.22
CA GLY A 253 11.88 -6.18 -10.92
C GLY A 253 10.64 -6.08 -10.05
N ALA A 254 10.71 -6.46 -8.77
CA ALA A 254 9.60 -6.32 -7.86
C ALA A 254 9.26 -4.86 -7.55
N PHE A 255 10.25 -4.02 -7.31
CA PHE A 255 10.03 -2.58 -7.14
C PHE A 255 9.48 -1.92 -8.41
N ALA A 256 9.97 -2.35 -9.58
CA ALA A 256 9.45 -1.92 -10.88
C ALA A 256 7.97 -2.29 -11.03
N GLN A 257 7.61 -3.52 -10.72
CA GLN A 257 6.22 -3.99 -10.77
C GLN A 257 5.32 -3.15 -9.86
N VAL A 258 5.74 -2.84 -8.63
CA VAL A 258 4.97 -1.98 -7.72
C VAL A 258 4.76 -0.59 -8.32
N ALA A 259 5.80 0.02 -8.91
CA ALA A 259 5.67 1.33 -9.56
C ALA A 259 4.70 1.30 -10.75
N ASP A 260 4.81 0.28 -11.60
CA ASP A 260 3.93 0.11 -12.75
C ASP A 260 2.48 -0.09 -12.32
N GLU A 261 2.22 -0.89 -11.27
CA GLU A 261 0.88 -1.05 -10.70
C GLU A 261 0.32 0.27 -10.15
N LEU A 262 1.13 1.02 -9.38
CA LEU A 262 0.71 2.28 -8.79
C LEU A 262 0.26 3.31 -9.84
N HIS A 263 0.89 3.33 -11.00
CA HIS A 263 0.55 4.25 -12.09
C HIS A 263 -0.51 3.72 -13.08
N SER A 264 -0.96 2.47 -12.89
CA SER A 264 -1.93 1.80 -13.77
C SER A 264 -3.27 1.50 -13.09
N GLN A 265 -3.54 2.12 -11.94
CA GLN A 265 -4.78 1.91 -11.21
C GLN A 265 -5.90 2.79 -11.72
N TYR A 266 -7.10 2.22 -11.74
CA TYR A 266 -8.33 2.98 -11.93
C TYR A 266 -8.71 3.69 -10.64
N LEU A 267 -9.14 4.93 -10.75
CA LEU A 267 -9.81 5.65 -9.68
C LEU A 267 -11.32 5.54 -9.88
N LEU A 268 -11.97 4.81 -9.01
CA LEU A 268 -13.42 4.71 -8.94
C LEU A 268 -13.91 5.52 -7.74
N GLY A 269 -15.15 6.02 -7.82
CA GLY A 269 -15.76 6.68 -6.69
C GLY A 269 -17.26 6.51 -6.65
N PHE A 270 -17.83 6.50 -5.45
CA PHE A 270 -19.26 6.44 -5.21
C PHE A 270 -19.64 7.28 -4.00
N ALA A 271 -20.90 7.73 -3.95
CA ALA A 271 -21.43 8.41 -2.79
C ALA A 271 -21.83 7.36 -1.73
N PRO A 272 -21.30 7.43 -0.50
CA PRO A 272 -21.64 6.46 0.54
C PRO A 272 -23.13 6.54 0.88
N PRO A 273 -23.84 5.39 0.96
CA PRO A 273 -25.26 5.39 1.26
C PRO A 273 -25.58 5.75 2.70
N LYS A 274 -24.60 5.63 3.60
CA LYS A 274 -24.68 6.02 5.00
C LYS A 274 -23.49 6.88 5.39
N ARG A 275 -23.73 7.82 6.31
CA ARG A 275 -22.75 8.73 6.89
C ARG A 275 -22.68 8.55 8.39
N ASP A 276 -22.41 7.33 8.83
CA ASP A 276 -22.51 6.92 10.24
C ASP A 276 -21.15 6.89 10.96
N GLY A 277 -20.05 7.18 10.27
CA GLY A 277 -18.70 7.14 10.82
C GLY A 277 -18.19 5.73 11.13
N LYS A 278 -18.83 4.69 10.60
CA LYS A 278 -18.44 3.30 10.81
C LYS A 278 -17.62 2.75 9.65
N VAL A 279 -16.98 1.63 9.90
CA VAL A 279 -16.32 0.86 8.84
C VAL A 279 -17.39 0.14 8.03
N HIS A 280 -17.33 0.29 6.71
CA HIS A 280 -18.15 -0.40 5.73
C HIS A 280 -17.27 -1.29 4.86
N ASP A 281 -17.78 -2.46 4.48
CA ASP A 281 -17.12 -3.35 3.55
C ASP A 281 -17.35 -2.89 2.10
N ILE A 282 -16.28 -2.90 1.30
CA ILE A 282 -16.32 -2.59 -0.13
C ILE A 282 -15.90 -3.82 -0.93
N GLU A 283 -16.60 -4.06 -2.01
CA GLU A 283 -16.20 -5.02 -3.03
C GLU A 283 -16.24 -4.35 -4.41
N VAL A 284 -15.13 -4.46 -5.17
CA VAL A 284 -15.08 -4.08 -6.58
C VAL A 284 -15.10 -5.35 -7.41
N ARG A 285 -16.00 -5.38 -8.39
CA ARG A 285 -16.12 -6.46 -9.36
C ARG A 285 -15.92 -5.94 -10.77
N THR A 286 -15.57 -6.82 -11.70
CA THR A 286 -15.59 -6.54 -13.13
C THR A 286 -16.55 -7.47 -13.86
N ALA A 287 -17.29 -6.93 -14.84
CA ALA A 287 -18.17 -7.70 -15.72
C ALA A 287 -17.38 -8.57 -16.71
N VAL A 288 -16.09 -8.27 -16.92
CA VAL A 288 -15.26 -8.98 -17.90
C VAL A 288 -14.69 -10.26 -17.29
N LYS A 289 -15.04 -11.39 -17.84
CA LYS A 289 -14.60 -12.71 -17.35
C LYS A 289 -13.08 -12.87 -17.48
N GLY A 290 -12.46 -13.33 -16.39
CA GLY A 290 -11.03 -13.62 -16.33
C GLY A 290 -10.17 -12.46 -15.87
N PHE A 291 -10.75 -11.28 -15.67
CA PHE A 291 -10.07 -10.16 -15.05
C PHE A 291 -10.31 -10.16 -13.53
N LYS A 292 -9.28 -9.81 -12.79
CA LYS A 292 -9.28 -9.83 -11.31
C LYS A 292 -9.03 -8.41 -10.80
N PRO A 293 -10.07 -7.71 -10.29
CA PRO A 293 -9.90 -6.44 -9.63
C PRO A 293 -9.35 -6.66 -8.21
N ARG A 294 -8.45 -5.77 -7.79
CA ARG A 294 -7.93 -5.66 -6.44
C ARG A 294 -8.11 -4.22 -5.96
N ALA A 295 -8.80 -4.06 -4.85
CA ALA A 295 -9.08 -2.78 -4.20
C ALA A 295 -9.11 -2.99 -2.69
N ARG A 296 -9.13 -1.91 -1.91
CA ARG A 296 -9.32 -1.98 -0.46
C ARG A 296 -10.63 -2.68 -0.12
N LYS A 297 -10.64 -3.43 0.98
CA LYS A 297 -11.80 -4.21 1.43
C LYS A 297 -12.81 -3.39 2.26
N GLY A 298 -12.42 -2.21 2.70
CA GLY A 298 -13.31 -1.38 3.52
C GLY A 298 -12.87 0.08 3.57
N TYR A 299 -13.76 0.92 4.10
CA TYR A 299 -13.54 2.34 4.35
C TYR A 299 -14.28 2.78 5.59
N VAL A 300 -13.89 3.92 6.15
CA VAL A 300 -14.68 4.57 7.20
C VAL A 300 -15.65 5.55 6.54
N ALA A 301 -16.95 5.32 6.73
CA ALA A 301 -17.95 6.22 6.19
C ALA A 301 -17.81 7.62 6.82
N PRO A 302 -17.95 8.71 6.03
CA PRO A 302 -17.94 10.05 6.61
C PRO A 302 -19.06 10.20 7.64
N LYS A 303 -18.87 11.08 8.62
CA LYS A 303 -19.94 11.45 9.56
C LYS A 303 -20.83 12.52 8.93
N GLU A 304 -22.13 12.49 9.26
CA GLU A 304 -22.99 13.62 8.95
C GLU A 304 -22.40 14.89 9.58
N ARG A 305 -22.33 15.95 8.78
CA ARG A 305 -21.97 17.27 9.31
C ARG A 305 -23.22 17.79 10.04
N GLY A 306 -23.16 17.80 11.37
CA GLY A 306 -24.20 18.41 12.20
C GLY A 306 -24.29 19.93 11.96
#